data_2c35995efa97b35de74cf088bc3ac70a
#
_entry.id   2c35995efa97b35de74cf088bc3ac70a
#
_cell.length_a   1.000
_cell.length_b   1.000
_cell.length_c   1.000
_cell.angle_alpha   90.00
_cell.angle_beta   90.00
_cell.angle_gamma   90.00
#
_symmetry.space_group_name_H-M   'P 1'
#
loop_
_entity.id
_entity.type
_entity.pdbx_description
1 polymer ?
#
loop_
_entity_poly.entity_id
_entity_poly.type
_entity_poly.pdbx_seq_one_letter_code
_entity_poly.pdbx_strand_id
1 'polypeptide(L)'
;MELELWQFAVLFAAAFFGGFIDSIAGGGGLISLPALLAVGVPPHVAIATNRFQGSFGSFTAALNFIRKGYVDAAEILRGVIFTFVGGLVGAYVLLLIDAKFLNYLIPILLLALLFYMIFSPNLGEAPAKSKMSKKSFYAIFGLVLGFYDGFFGPGTGSFWTFALVGILGLYMKKAVAHTKVLNFTSNIVSLGVFIIGGQSLWLVGAVMAVGQIAGSFAGSSLVMRCDVKFVRKMLLFVVAATILKLLYGLIAS
;
A
#
# COMPACT_ATOMS: atom_id res chain seq x y z
N MET A 1 -10.43 18.00 -15.53
CA MET A 1 -8.96 18.10 -15.70
C MET A 1 -8.60 17.22 -16.86
N GLU A 2 -8.07 17.79 -17.91
CA GLU A 2 -7.56 17.04 -19.08
C GLU A 2 -6.06 16.81 -18.86
N LEU A 3 -5.65 15.55 -18.86
CA LEU A 3 -4.25 15.17 -18.77
C LEU A 3 -3.66 14.99 -20.17
N GLU A 4 -2.42 15.40 -20.35
CA GLU A 4 -1.69 15.18 -21.59
C GLU A 4 -1.20 13.71 -21.68
N LEU A 5 -0.96 13.24 -22.90
CA LEU A 5 -0.57 11.84 -23.16
C LEU A 5 0.69 11.41 -22.38
N TRP A 6 1.67 12.29 -22.24
CA TRP A 6 2.89 11.99 -21.47
C TRP A 6 2.62 11.80 -19.97
N GLN A 7 1.60 12.50 -19.41
CA GLN A 7 1.20 12.33 -18.00
C GLN A 7 0.61 10.93 -17.77
N PHE A 8 -0.19 10.41 -18.71
CA PHE A 8 -0.67 9.04 -18.66
C PHE A 8 0.48 8.02 -18.68
N ALA A 9 1.51 8.26 -19.52
CA ALA A 9 2.68 7.38 -19.57
C ALA A 9 3.46 7.38 -18.25
N VAL A 10 3.65 8.56 -17.64
CA VAL A 10 4.30 8.72 -16.33
C VAL A 10 3.49 8.01 -15.24
N LEU A 11 2.16 8.18 -15.21
CA LEU A 11 1.28 7.57 -14.23
C LEU A 11 1.22 6.04 -14.40
N PHE A 12 1.20 5.53 -15.64
CA PHE A 12 1.31 4.11 -15.92
C PHE A 12 2.63 3.53 -15.38
N ALA A 13 3.77 4.17 -15.67
CA ALA A 13 5.07 3.75 -15.17
C ALA A 13 5.13 3.81 -13.63
N ALA A 14 4.63 4.88 -13.03
CA ALA A 14 4.56 5.01 -11.57
C ALA A 14 3.69 3.91 -10.94
N ALA A 15 2.58 3.55 -11.58
CA ALA A 15 1.73 2.46 -11.13
C ALA A 15 2.40 1.09 -11.32
N PHE A 16 3.10 0.83 -12.42
CA PHE A 16 3.86 -0.40 -12.63
C PHE A 16 4.92 -0.59 -11.55
N PHE A 17 5.79 0.41 -11.35
CA PHE A 17 6.82 0.34 -10.32
C PHE A 17 6.22 0.33 -8.91
N GLY A 18 5.13 1.09 -8.69
CA GLY A 18 4.35 1.06 -7.46
C GLY A 18 3.85 -0.35 -7.13
N GLY A 19 3.19 -1.01 -8.09
CA GLY A 19 2.69 -2.37 -7.93
C GLY A 19 3.78 -3.40 -7.72
N PHE A 20 4.87 -3.27 -8.48
CA PHE A 20 6.03 -4.14 -8.36
C PHE A 20 6.61 -4.09 -6.95
N ILE A 21 6.88 -2.89 -6.44
CA ILE A 21 7.46 -2.68 -5.11
C ILE A 21 6.47 -3.01 -4.01
N ASP A 22 5.20 -2.61 -4.18
CA ASP A 22 4.15 -2.93 -3.21
C ASP A 22 4.05 -4.44 -2.98
N SER A 23 4.11 -5.22 -4.03
CA SER A 23 4.01 -6.68 -3.97
C SER A 23 5.20 -7.35 -3.29
N ILE A 24 6.34 -6.67 -3.24
CA ILE A 24 7.57 -7.17 -2.62
C ILE A 24 7.63 -6.83 -1.14
N ALA A 25 7.34 -5.58 -0.80
CA ALA A 25 7.65 -5.07 0.54
C ALA A 25 6.57 -4.16 1.12
N GLY A 26 5.54 -3.84 0.35
CA GLY A 26 4.56 -2.81 0.70
C GLY A 26 5.12 -1.40 0.52
N GLY A 27 4.33 -0.48 0.05
CA GLY A 27 4.76 0.91 -0.13
C GLY A 27 4.57 1.46 -1.54
N GLY A 28 3.85 0.75 -2.41
CA GLY A 28 3.56 1.22 -3.77
C GLY A 28 2.90 2.59 -3.81
N GLY A 29 2.07 2.89 -2.82
CA GLY A 29 1.45 4.21 -2.66
C GLY A 29 2.46 5.35 -2.45
N LEU A 30 3.69 5.05 -1.99
CA LEU A 30 4.78 6.05 -1.88
C LEU A 30 5.30 6.51 -3.26
N ILE A 31 4.99 5.78 -4.32
CA ILE A 31 5.35 6.13 -5.71
C ILE A 31 4.14 6.69 -6.43
N SER A 32 3.02 5.97 -6.40
CA SER A 32 1.84 6.29 -7.19
C SER A 32 1.09 7.52 -6.68
N LEU A 33 0.98 7.74 -5.37
CA LEU A 33 0.30 8.91 -4.82
C LEU A 33 1.07 10.22 -5.11
N PRO A 34 2.38 10.33 -4.83
CA PRO A 34 3.15 11.51 -5.25
C PRO A 34 3.13 11.76 -6.76
N ALA A 35 3.11 10.71 -7.59
CA ALA A 35 3.00 10.88 -9.03
C ALA A 35 1.66 11.52 -9.44
N LEU A 36 0.54 11.09 -8.84
CA LEU A 36 -0.77 11.71 -9.05
C LEU A 36 -0.79 13.18 -8.61
N LEU A 37 -0.24 13.49 -7.44
CA LEU A 37 -0.14 14.86 -6.94
C LEU A 37 0.76 15.74 -7.84
N ALA A 38 1.87 15.19 -8.32
CA ALA A 38 2.82 15.90 -9.19
C ALA A 38 2.24 16.28 -10.55
N VAL A 39 1.26 15.53 -11.06
CA VAL A 39 0.53 15.91 -12.30
C VAL A 39 -0.70 16.80 -12.00
N GLY A 40 -0.83 17.30 -10.76
CA GLY A 40 -1.86 18.27 -10.38
C GLY A 40 -3.21 17.69 -9.99
N VAL A 41 -3.30 16.37 -9.72
CA VAL A 41 -4.56 15.77 -9.24
C VAL A 41 -4.84 16.22 -7.80
N PRO A 42 -6.06 16.74 -7.50
CA PRO A 42 -6.41 17.17 -6.14
C PRO A 42 -6.28 16.03 -5.12
N PRO A 43 -5.92 16.31 -3.84
CA PRO A 43 -5.58 15.30 -2.84
C PRO A 43 -6.60 14.17 -2.65
N HIS A 44 -7.88 14.50 -2.44
CA HIS A 44 -8.94 13.48 -2.28
C HIS A 44 -9.06 12.58 -3.51
N VAL A 45 -9.05 13.20 -4.70
CA VAL A 45 -9.15 12.49 -5.98
C VAL A 45 -7.89 11.64 -6.23
N ALA A 46 -6.71 12.15 -5.85
CA ALA A 46 -5.46 11.39 -5.95
C ALA A 46 -5.47 10.15 -5.04
N ILE A 47 -5.93 10.30 -3.79
CA ILE A 47 -6.07 9.16 -2.87
C ILE A 47 -7.09 8.16 -3.41
N ALA A 48 -8.27 8.62 -3.84
CA ALA A 48 -9.31 7.75 -4.40
C ALA A 48 -8.85 7.00 -5.65
N THR A 49 -8.17 7.71 -6.59
CA THR A 49 -7.60 7.11 -7.79
C THR A 49 -6.49 6.09 -7.45
N ASN A 50 -5.68 6.41 -6.43
CA ASN A 50 -4.67 5.49 -5.91
C ASN A 50 -5.32 4.22 -5.32
N ARG A 51 -6.47 4.33 -4.64
CA ARG A 51 -7.24 3.17 -4.15
C ARG A 51 -7.81 2.33 -5.28
N PHE A 52 -8.31 2.98 -6.33
CA PHE A 52 -8.81 2.28 -7.50
C PHE A 52 -7.73 1.38 -8.10
N GLN A 53 -6.61 1.95 -8.51
CA GLN A 53 -5.51 1.18 -9.10
C GLN A 53 -4.88 0.19 -8.12
N GLY A 54 -4.73 0.57 -6.84
CA GLY A 54 -4.19 -0.27 -5.77
C GLY A 54 -5.04 -1.50 -5.47
N SER A 55 -6.38 -1.43 -5.65
CA SER A 55 -7.27 -2.57 -5.52
C SER A 55 -6.92 -3.67 -6.53
N PHE A 56 -6.68 -3.31 -7.79
CA PHE A 56 -6.29 -4.27 -8.82
C PHE A 56 -4.90 -4.88 -8.57
N GLY A 57 -3.93 -4.06 -8.12
CA GLY A 57 -2.60 -4.54 -7.81
C GLY A 57 -2.58 -5.49 -6.62
N SER A 58 -3.18 -5.08 -5.50
CA SER A 58 -3.25 -5.92 -4.29
C SER A 58 -4.05 -7.20 -4.52
N PHE A 59 -5.15 -7.15 -5.31
CA PHE A 59 -5.88 -8.33 -5.74
C PHE A 59 -5.00 -9.29 -6.54
N THR A 60 -4.28 -8.77 -7.55
CA THR A 60 -3.39 -9.57 -8.39
C THR A 60 -2.30 -10.26 -7.56
N ALA A 61 -1.64 -9.52 -6.67
CA ALA A 61 -0.64 -10.08 -5.78
C ALA A 61 -1.23 -11.11 -4.80
N ALA A 62 -2.36 -10.78 -4.16
CA ALA A 62 -3.05 -11.69 -3.25
C ALA A 62 -3.44 -13.01 -3.95
N LEU A 63 -4.04 -12.91 -5.15
CA LEU A 63 -4.43 -14.08 -5.93
C LEU A 63 -3.22 -14.95 -6.30
N ASN A 64 -2.09 -14.33 -6.68
CA ASN A 64 -0.86 -15.03 -7.00
C ASN A 64 -0.31 -15.79 -5.77
N PHE A 65 -0.29 -15.16 -4.58
CA PHE A 65 0.13 -15.81 -3.34
C PHE A 65 -0.85 -16.90 -2.87
N ILE A 66 -2.16 -16.70 -2.98
CA ILE A 66 -3.19 -17.69 -2.64
C ILE A 66 -3.02 -18.94 -3.51
N ARG A 67 -2.88 -18.76 -4.84
CA ARG A 67 -2.70 -19.88 -5.79
C ARG A 67 -1.42 -20.69 -5.52
N LYS A 68 -0.43 -20.09 -4.89
CA LYS A 68 0.83 -20.73 -4.51
C LYS A 68 0.83 -21.29 -3.08
N GLY A 69 -0.30 -21.23 -2.36
CA GLY A 69 -0.46 -21.82 -1.03
C GLY A 69 0.19 -21.03 0.11
N TYR A 70 0.52 -19.75 -0.07
CA TYR A 70 1.11 -18.91 0.98
C TYR A 70 0.07 -18.32 1.95
N VAL A 71 -1.21 -18.42 1.63
CA VAL A 71 -2.31 -17.86 2.43
C VAL A 71 -3.28 -18.96 2.82
N ASP A 72 -3.56 -19.07 4.12
CA ASP A 72 -4.64 -19.87 4.66
C ASP A 72 -5.86 -18.97 4.91
N ALA A 73 -6.95 -19.25 4.19
CA ALA A 73 -8.18 -18.46 4.27
C ALA A 73 -8.79 -18.46 5.68
N ALA A 74 -8.76 -19.58 6.40
CA ALA A 74 -9.29 -19.68 7.76
C ALA A 74 -8.47 -18.85 8.76
N GLU A 75 -7.15 -18.80 8.56
CA GLU A 75 -6.24 -18.03 9.41
C GLU A 75 -6.44 -16.52 9.23
N ILE A 76 -6.63 -16.05 8.00
CA ILE A 76 -6.65 -14.61 7.68
C ILE A 76 -8.05 -13.97 7.79
N LEU A 77 -9.12 -14.77 7.81
CA LEU A 77 -10.50 -14.26 7.75
C LEU A 77 -10.79 -13.20 8.83
N ARG A 78 -10.30 -13.39 10.05
CA ARG A 78 -10.45 -12.39 11.11
C ARG A 78 -9.72 -11.07 10.76
N GLY A 79 -8.51 -11.19 10.21
CA GLY A 79 -7.78 -10.03 9.71
C GLY A 79 -8.58 -9.26 8.67
N VAL A 80 -9.18 -9.96 7.72
CA VAL A 80 -10.05 -9.37 6.69
C VAL A 80 -11.22 -8.63 7.32
N ILE A 81 -11.95 -9.24 8.27
CA ILE A 81 -13.12 -8.61 8.91
C ILE A 81 -12.73 -7.31 9.63
N PHE A 82 -11.70 -7.36 10.47
CA PHE A 82 -11.28 -6.18 11.23
C PHE A 82 -10.64 -5.11 10.34
N THR A 83 -9.88 -5.51 9.31
CA THR A 83 -9.34 -4.57 8.31
C THR A 83 -10.45 -3.91 7.49
N PHE A 84 -11.51 -4.66 7.16
CA PHE A 84 -12.69 -4.10 6.51
C PHE A 84 -13.32 -2.97 7.36
N VAL A 85 -13.58 -3.24 8.63
CA VAL A 85 -14.17 -2.25 9.55
C VAL A 85 -13.24 -1.04 9.72
N GLY A 86 -11.95 -1.27 9.99
CA GLY A 86 -10.96 -0.20 10.11
C GLY A 86 -10.87 0.64 8.82
N GLY A 87 -10.77 -0.02 7.67
CA GLY A 87 -10.68 0.63 6.36
C GLY A 87 -11.91 1.49 6.02
N LEU A 88 -13.11 0.97 6.34
CA LEU A 88 -14.36 1.70 6.17
C LEU A 88 -14.36 3.01 6.99
N VAL A 89 -14.03 2.91 8.27
CA VAL A 89 -13.98 4.07 9.17
C VAL A 89 -12.90 5.05 8.72
N GLY A 90 -11.71 4.57 8.38
CA GLY A 90 -10.60 5.42 7.92
C GLY A 90 -10.93 6.20 6.65
N ALA A 91 -11.51 5.52 5.64
CA ALA A 91 -11.92 6.15 4.39
C ALA A 91 -13.05 7.18 4.60
N TYR A 92 -14.01 6.86 5.46
CA TYR A 92 -15.08 7.81 5.82
C TYR A 92 -14.54 9.05 6.52
N VAL A 93 -13.64 8.87 7.49
CA VAL A 93 -12.99 10.00 8.19
C VAL A 93 -12.22 10.89 7.21
N LEU A 94 -11.51 10.30 6.23
CA LEU A 94 -10.81 11.08 5.22
C LEU A 94 -11.74 11.99 4.41
N LEU A 95 -12.94 11.54 4.06
CA LEU A 95 -13.92 12.35 3.32
C LEU A 95 -14.43 13.56 4.12
N LEU A 96 -14.34 13.52 5.45
CA LEU A 96 -14.75 14.63 6.32
C LEU A 96 -13.67 15.71 6.46
N ILE A 97 -12.44 15.43 6.03
CA ILE A 97 -11.30 16.35 6.17
C ILE A 97 -11.24 17.30 4.98
N ASP A 98 -10.99 18.59 5.27
CA ASP A 98 -10.82 19.60 4.25
C ASP A 98 -9.61 19.32 3.34
N ALA A 99 -9.77 19.53 2.03
CA ALA A 99 -8.71 19.31 1.04
C ALA A 99 -7.47 20.18 1.30
N LYS A 100 -7.64 21.40 1.83
CA LYS A 100 -6.51 22.28 2.17
C LYS A 100 -5.67 21.68 3.28
N PHE A 101 -6.30 21.07 4.29
CA PHE A 101 -5.58 20.39 5.36
C PHE A 101 -4.81 19.17 4.83
N LEU A 102 -5.36 18.44 3.87
CA LEU A 102 -4.69 17.29 3.25
C LEU A 102 -3.42 17.69 2.49
N ASN A 103 -3.35 18.86 1.89
CA ASN A 103 -2.14 19.36 1.22
C ASN A 103 -0.94 19.44 2.20
N TYR A 104 -1.18 19.73 3.48
CA TYR A 104 -0.14 19.74 4.52
C TYR A 104 0.05 18.37 5.16
N LEU A 105 -1.05 17.65 5.41
CA LEU A 105 -1.00 16.37 6.11
C LEU A 105 -0.30 15.28 5.30
N ILE A 106 -0.57 15.19 3.99
CA ILE A 106 0.00 14.14 3.12
C ILE A 106 1.52 14.17 3.09
N PRO A 107 2.21 15.30 2.84
CA PRO A 107 3.67 15.37 2.89
C PRO A 107 4.24 14.98 4.25
N ILE A 108 3.61 15.40 5.34
CA ILE A 108 4.04 15.07 6.71
C ILE A 108 3.95 13.55 6.94
N LEU A 109 2.83 12.93 6.57
CA LEU A 109 2.65 11.49 6.70
C LEU A 109 3.63 10.70 5.81
N LEU A 110 3.88 11.17 4.58
CA LEU A 110 4.87 10.57 3.69
C LEU A 110 6.27 10.66 4.28
N LEU A 111 6.66 11.81 4.84
CA LEU A 111 7.95 11.98 5.52
C LEU A 111 8.06 11.10 6.77
N ALA A 112 7.05 11.07 7.63
CA ALA A 112 7.03 10.23 8.83
C ALA A 112 7.19 8.74 8.49
N LEU A 113 6.46 8.28 7.46
CA LEU A 113 6.58 6.90 6.92
C LEU A 113 7.99 6.59 6.45
N LEU A 114 8.58 7.53 5.81
CA LEU A 114 9.89 7.50 5.28
C LEU A 114 10.94 7.28 6.37
N PHE A 115 10.93 8.16 7.40
CA PHE A 115 11.78 7.99 8.57
C PHE A 115 11.55 6.63 9.22
N TYR A 116 10.30 6.22 9.40
CA TYR A 116 9.99 4.89 9.92
C TYR A 116 10.64 3.77 9.10
N MET A 117 10.57 3.82 7.77
CA MET A 117 11.15 2.78 6.91
C MET A 117 12.68 2.74 6.94
N ILE A 118 13.36 3.89 7.07
CA ILE A 118 14.83 3.97 7.21
C ILE A 118 15.29 3.31 8.51
N PHE A 119 14.60 3.62 9.61
CA PHE A 119 14.96 3.14 10.94
C PHE A 119 14.35 1.81 11.31
N SER A 120 13.56 1.22 10.41
CA SER A 120 12.89 -0.06 10.65
C SER A 120 13.89 -1.21 10.80
N PRO A 121 13.75 -2.05 11.85
CA PRO A 121 14.72 -3.09 12.16
C PRO A 121 14.79 -4.18 11.09
N ASN A 122 15.94 -4.88 11.06
CA ASN A 122 16.12 -6.10 10.25
C ASN A 122 15.20 -7.20 10.78
N LEU A 123 14.08 -7.44 10.09
CA LEU A 123 13.19 -8.55 10.43
C LEU A 123 13.75 -9.85 9.91
N GLY A 124 13.73 -10.87 10.78
CA GLY A 124 14.41 -12.14 10.60
C GLY A 124 13.93 -12.97 9.41
N GLU A 125 14.82 -13.82 8.95
CA GLU A 125 14.59 -14.77 7.85
C GLU A 125 13.85 -16.03 8.34
N ALA A 126 13.85 -16.30 9.66
CA ALA A 126 13.22 -17.45 10.28
C ALA A 126 11.97 -17.08 11.06
N PRO A 127 10.98 -18.00 11.18
CA PRO A 127 9.83 -17.82 12.05
C PRO A 127 10.27 -17.61 13.48
N ALA A 128 9.67 -16.63 14.16
CA ALA A 128 9.91 -16.35 15.57
C ALA A 128 8.72 -16.83 16.44
N LYS A 129 8.92 -16.92 17.75
CA LYS A 129 7.82 -17.21 18.66
C LYS A 129 6.83 -16.05 18.65
N SER A 130 5.54 -16.35 18.44
CA SER A 130 4.50 -15.33 18.49
C SER A 130 4.42 -14.68 19.88
N LYS A 131 4.36 -13.35 19.89
CA LYS A 131 4.25 -12.52 21.11
C LYS A 131 2.79 -12.27 21.51
N MET A 132 1.84 -12.62 20.63
CA MET A 132 0.41 -12.33 20.81
C MET A 132 -0.45 -13.44 20.19
N SER A 133 -1.65 -13.68 20.73
CA SER A 133 -2.59 -14.60 20.09
C SER A 133 -3.01 -14.08 18.71
N LYS A 134 -3.21 -14.99 17.73
CA LYS A 134 -3.69 -14.62 16.39
C LYS A 134 -5.00 -13.84 16.44
N LYS A 135 -5.89 -14.19 17.38
CA LYS A 135 -7.19 -13.51 17.55
C LYS A 135 -7.01 -12.04 17.92
N SER A 136 -6.23 -11.79 18.99
CA SER A 136 -5.97 -10.43 19.48
C SER A 136 -5.17 -9.62 18.45
N PHE A 137 -4.18 -10.26 17.79
CA PHE A 137 -3.38 -9.61 16.75
C PHE A 137 -4.26 -9.06 15.62
N TYR A 138 -5.06 -9.92 15.00
CA TYR A 138 -5.89 -9.49 13.88
C TYR A 138 -6.99 -8.50 14.29
N ALA A 139 -7.51 -8.59 15.53
CA ALA A 139 -8.47 -7.61 16.02
C ALA A 139 -7.84 -6.22 16.16
N ILE A 140 -6.72 -6.11 16.85
CA ILE A 140 -6.06 -4.81 17.10
C ILE A 140 -5.45 -4.26 15.82
N PHE A 141 -4.57 -5.03 15.18
CA PHE A 141 -3.87 -4.55 13.98
C PHE A 141 -4.79 -4.44 12.77
N GLY A 142 -5.83 -5.27 12.68
CA GLY A 142 -6.87 -5.15 11.65
C GLY A 142 -7.58 -3.82 11.73
N LEU A 143 -8.04 -3.42 12.91
CA LEU A 143 -8.68 -2.12 13.10
C LEU A 143 -7.70 -0.96 12.89
N VAL A 144 -6.54 -0.98 13.53
CA VAL A 144 -5.58 0.14 13.51
C VAL A 144 -4.96 0.32 12.12
N LEU A 145 -4.39 -0.75 11.54
CA LEU A 145 -3.77 -0.66 10.22
C LEU A 145 -4.81 -0.58 9.12
N GLY A 146 -5.99 -1.19 9.30
CA GLY A 146 -7.12 -1.00 8.39
C GLY A 146 -7.59 0.44 8.36
N PHE A 147 -7.76 1.08 9.54
CA PHE A 147 -8.07 2.50 9.64
C PHE A 147 -7.01 3.37 8.95
N TYR A 148 -5.74 3.16 9.30
CA TYR A 148 -4.64 3.89 8.67
C TYR A 148 -4.64 3.72 7.15
N ASP A 149 -4.83 2.48 6.67
CA ASP A 149 -4.92 2.21 5.24
C ASP A 149 -6.11 2.91 4.61
N GLY A 150 -7.30 2.79 5.17
CA GLY A 150 -8.49 3.48 4.68
C GLY A 150 -8.33 4.99 4.64
N PHE A 151 -7.72 5.56 5.67
CA PHE A 151 -7.49 6.99 5.82
C PHE A 151 -6.42 7.52 4.85
N PHE A 152 -5.24 6.88 4.82
CA PHE A 152 -4.10 7.38 4.05
C PHE A 152 -3.54 6.37 3.06
N GLY A 153 -3.10 5.21 3.52
CA GLY A 153 -2.72 4.03 2.75
C GLY A 153 -1.26 3.85 2.39
N PRO A 154 -0.52 4.84 1.91
CA PRO A 154 0.87 4.62 1.57
C PRO A 154 1.65 3.99 2.74
N GLY A 155 2.46 2.94 2.46
CA GLY A 155 3.28 2.27 3.46
C GLY A 155 2.57 1.23 4.33
N THR A 156 1.25 1.10 4.30
CA THR A 156 0.50 0.12 5.11
C THR A 156 1.00 -1.30 4.93
N GLY A 157 1.38 -1.67 3.70
CA GLY A 157 1.93 -2.99 3.42
C GLY A 157 3.21 -3.29 4.20
N SER A 158 4.07 -2.28 4.40
CA SER A 158 5.28 -2.44 5.23
C SER A 158 4.91 -2.60 6.70
N PHE A 159 3.97 -1.79 7.22
CA PHE A 159 3.50 -1.92 8.61
C PHE A 159 2.90 -3.30 8.88
N TRP A 160 2.04 -3.80 7.98
CA TRP A 160 1.50 -5.14 8.07
C TRP A 160 2.58 -6.21 8.09
N THR A 161 3.53 -6.13 7.13
CA THR A 161 4.61 -7.11 7.03
C THR A 161 5.45 -7.10 8.30
N PHE A 162 5.80 -5.92 8.84
CA PHE A 162 6.55 -5.80 10.08
C PHE A 162 5.79 -6.33 11.29
N ALA A 163 4.51 -6.03 11.41
CA ALA A 163 3.68 -6.54 12.49
C ALA A 163 3.53 -8.08 12.43
N LEU A 164 3.28 -8.62 11.24
CA LEU A 164 3.12 -10.06 11.02
C LEU A 164 4.43 -10.84 11.30
N VAL A 165 5.58 -10.30 10.92
CA VAL A 165 6.88 -10.93 11.21
C VAL A 165 7.30 -10.70 12.66
N GLY A 166 7.29 -9.45 13.14
CA GLY A 166 7.87 -9.05 14.42
C GLY A 166 7.02 -9.41 15.65
N ILE A 167 5.70 -9.48 15.49
CA ILE A 167 4.76 -9.73 16.59
C ILE A 167 4.13 -11.11 16.46
N LEU A 168 3.60 -11.45 15.27
CA LEU A 168 2.95 -12.74 15.07
C LEU A 168 3.95 -13.87 14.75
N GLY A 169 5.19 -13.52 14.38
CA GLY A 169 6.27 -14.48 14.16
C GLY A 169 6.20 -15.22 12.83
N LEU A 170 5.45 -14.71 11.84
CA LEU A 170 5.39 -15.32 10.51
C LEU A 170 6.72 -15.14 9.76
N TYR A 171 7.10 -16.14 8.96
CA TYR A 171 8.21 -15.95 8.02
C TYR A 171 7.83 -14.97 6.90
N MET A 172 8.81 -14.25 6.37
CA MET A 172 8.62 -13.08 5.51
C MET A 172 7.66 -13.31 4.33
N LYS A 173 7.83 -14.43 3.58
CA LYS A 173 6.97 -14.69 2.41
C LYS A 173 5.49 -14.87 2.79
N LYS A 174 5.21 -15.53 3.93
CA LYS A 174 3.84 -15.69 4.45
C LYS A 174 3.29 -14.35 4.93
N ALA A 175 4.12 -13.54 5.60
CA ALA A 175 3.73 -12.21 6.06
C ALA A 175 3.38 -11.29 4.89
N VAL A 176 4.22 -11.23 3.84
CA VAL A 176 3.92 -10.48 2.62
C VAL A 176 2.63 -10.97 1.96
N ALA A 177 2.43 -12.28 1.86
CA ALA A 177 1.22 -12.85 1.27
C ALA A 177 -0.05 -12.44 2.04
N HIS A 178 -0.04 -12.54 3.37
CA HIS A 178 -1.15 -12.09 4.22
C HIS A 178 -1.38 -10.59 4.07
N THR A 179 -0.31 -9.79 4.03
CA THR A 179 -0.37 -8.35 3.81
C THR A 179 -1.14 -8.00 2.54
N LYS A 180 -0.93 -8.73 1.43
CA LYS A 180 -1.63 -8.42 0.16
C LYS A 180 -3.14 -8.67 0.24
N VAL A 181 -3.58 -9.68 0.98
CA VAL A 181 -5.01 -9.93 1.22
C VAL A 181 -5.61 -8.79 2.07
N LEU A 182 -4.92 -8.37 3.13
CA LEU A 182 -5.38 -7.29 4.00
C LEU A 182 -5.39 -5.93 3.28
N ASN A 183 -4.36 -5.64 2.48
CA ASN A 183 -4.32 -4.43 1.64
C ASN A 183 -5.43 -4.44 0.57
N PHE A 184 -5.71 -5.59 -0.04
CA PHE A 184 -6.85 -5.68 -0.97
C PHE A 184 -8.16 -5.37 -0.26
N THR A 185 -8.36 -5.90 0.94
CA THR A 185 -9.55 -5.66 1.75
C THR A 185 -9.75 -4.17 2.03
N SER A 186 -8.74 -3.48 2.54
CA SER A 186 -8.85 -2.04 2.83
C SER A 186 -8.96 -1.19 1.57
N ASN A 187 -8.24 -1.53 0.49
CA ASN A 187 -8.34 -0.81 -0.78
C ASN A 187 -9.74 -0.88 -1.39
N ILE A 188 -10.33 -2.08 -1.48
CA ILE A 188 -11.66 -2.25 -2.09
C ILE A 188 -12.77 -1.57 -1.27
N VAL A 189 -12.67 -1.62 0.07
CA VAL A 189 -13.61 -0.96 0.98
C VAL A 189 -13.50 0.56 0.86
N SER A 190 -12.28 1.08 0.92
CA SER A 190 -12.02 2.51 0.77
C SER A 190 -12.45 3.02 -0.60
N LEU A 191 -12.20 2.24 -1.65
CA LEU A 191 -12.69 2.56 -3.00
C LEU A 191 -14.21 2.70 -3.02
N GLY A 192 -14.95 1.78 -2.39
CA GLY A 192 -16.41 1.87 -2.28
C GLY A 192 -16.87 3.19 -1.65
N VAL A 193 -16.22 3.61 -0.56
CA VAL A 193 -16.50 4.88 0.12
C VAL A 193 -16.22 6.08 -0.80
N PHE A 194 -15.08 6.09 -1.51
CA PHE A 194 -14.71 7.19 -2.39
C PHE A 194 -15.56 7.27 -3.66
N ILE A 195 -16.04 6.12 -4.19
CA ILE A 195 -17.00 6.11 -5.30
C ILE A 195 -18.29 6.81 -4.90
N ILE A 196 -18.82 6.47 -3.73
CA ILE A 196 -20.04 7.11 -3.18
C ILE A 196 -19.79 8.61 -2.97
N GLY A 197 -18.58 9.00 -2.55
CA GLY A 197 -18.14 10.39 -2.40
C GLY A 197 -17.84 11.13 -3.71
N GLY A 198 -17.94 10.48 -4.88
CA GLY A 198 -17.71 11.12 -6.19
C GLY A 198 -16.25 11.53 -6.46
N GLN A 199 -15.27 10.90 -5.81
CA GLN A 199 -13.88 11.34 -5.75
C GLN A 199 -12.92 10.59 -6.71
N SER A 200 -13.38 9.97 -7.79
CA SER A 200 -12.52 9.12 -8.60
C SER A 200 -12.31 9.61 -10.04
N LEU A 201 -11.06 9.55 -10.54
CA LEU A 201 -10.73 9.70 -11.96
C LEU A 201 -10.66 8.32 -12.62
N TRP A 202 -11.77 7.88 -13.22
CA TRP A 202 -11.92 6.54 -13.76
C TRP A 202 -10.90 6.19 -14.85
N LEU A 203 -10.71 7.07 -15.84
CA LEU A 203 -9.78 6.83 -16.94
C LEU A 203 -8.34 6.74 -16.46
N VAL A 204 -7.92 7.70 -15.63
CA VAL A 204 -6.57 7.71 -15.04
C VAL A 204 -6.35 6.47 -14.19
N GLY A 205 -7.33 6.15 -13.34
CA GLY A 205 -7.32 4.95 -12.51
C GLY A 205 -7.21 3.67 -13.32
N ALA A 206 -7.93 3.56 -14.45
CA ALA A 206 -7.89 2.39 -15.32
C ALA A 206 -6.51 2.21 -15.99
N VAL A 207 -5.92 3.28 -16.52
CA VAL A 207 -4.55 3.24 -17.09
C VAL A 207 -3.54 2.81 -16.03
N MET A 208 -3.62 3.40 -14.83
CA MET A 208 -2.76 3.04 -13.72
C MET A 208 -3.02 1.60 -13.23
N ALA A 209 -4.27 1.12 -13.25
CA ALA A 209 -4.62 -0.26 -12.85
C ALA A 209 -3.95 -1.29 -13.75
N VAL A 210 -3.85 -1.05 -15.06
CA VAL A 210 -3.12 -1.95 -15.98
C VAL A 210 -1.64 -2.03 -15.61
N GLY A 211 -0.99 -0.89 -15.36
CA GLY A 211 0.39 -0.85 -14.87
C GLY A 211 0.56 -1.57 -13.54
N GLN A 212 -0.37 -1.32 -12.61
CA GLN A 212 -0.36 -1.91 -11.28
C GLN A 212 -0.54 -3.44 -11.30
N ILE A 213 -1.42 -3.97 -12.16
CA ILE A 213 -1.59 -5.43 -12.37
C ILE A 213 -0.27 -6.04 -12.85
N ALA A 214 0.31 -5.48 -13.91
CA ALA A 214 1.56 -5.99 -14.49
C ALA A 214 2.71 -5.93 -13.47
N GLY A 215 2.89 -4.81 -12.78
CA GLY A 215 3.89 -4.63 -11.74
C GLY A 215 3.68 -5.59 -10.56
N SER A 216 2.45 -5.70 -10.07
CA SER A 216 2.11 -6.57 -8.94
C SER A 216 2.30 -8.05 -9.25
N PHE A 217 1.97 -8.49 -10.44
CA PHE A 217 2.22 -9.86 -10.89
C PHE A 217 3.72 -10.16 -10.95
N ALA A 218 4.50 -9.26 -11.54
CA ALA A 218 5.95 -9.39 -11.62
C ALA A 218 6.60 -9.39 -10.23
N GLY A 219 6.24 -8.43 -9.36
CA GLY A 219 6.78 -8.30 -8.01
C GLY A 219 6.44 -9.48 -7.10
N SER A 220 5.18 -9.91 -7.06
CA SER A 220 4.77 -11.08 -6.26
C SER A 220 5.44 -12.38 -6.74
N SER A 221 5.62 -12.54 -8.05
CA SER A 221 6.34 -13.68 -8.63
C SER A 221 7.82 -13.66 -8.25
N LEU A 222 8.44 -12.48 -8.20
CA LEU A 222 9.83 -12.31 -7.79
C LEU A 222 10.04 -12.65 -6.31
N VAL A 223 9.17 -12.20 -5.41
CA VAL A 223 9.24 -12.50 -3.96
C VAL A 223 9.26 -14.00 -3.71
N MET A 224 8.50 -14.76 -4.47
CA MET A 224 8.45 -16.21 -4.32
C MET A 224 9.75 -16.90 -4.75
N ARG A 225 10.54 -16.28 -5.65
CA ARG A 225 11.77 -16.84 -6.24
C ARG A 225 13.06 -16.31 -5.60
N CYS A 226 13.05 -15.07 -5.11
CA CYS A 226 14.25 -14.39 -4.62
C CYS A 226 14.46 -14.53 -3.11
N ASP A 227 15.69 -14.28 -2.70
CA ASP A 227 16.06 -14.16 -1.29
C ASP A 227 15.47 -12.87 -0.69
N VAL A 228 15.06 -12.95 0.57
CA VAL A 228 14.51 -11.85 1.36
C VAL A 228 15.45 -10.64 1.43
N LYS A 229 16.77 -10.88 1.44
CA LYS A 229 17.78 -9.80 1.45
C LYS A 229 17.75 -8.91 0.20
N PHE A 230 17.51 -9.52 -0.96
CA PHE A 230 17.37 -8.79 -2.23
C PHE A 230 16.12 -7.88 -2.20
N VAL A 231 14.99 -8.46 -1.80
CA VAL A 231 13.71 -7.77 -1.66
C VAL A 231 13.85 -6.53 -0.77
N ARG A 232 14.54 -6.68 0.36
CA ARG A 232 14.78 -5.60 1.31
C ARG A 232 15.68 -4.48 0.73
N LYS A 233 16.81 -4.85 0.07
CA LYS A 233 17.70 -3.85 -0.55
C LYS A 233 16.95 -3.02 -1.60
N MET A 234 16.10 -3.66 -2.37
CA MET A 234 15.29 -3.01 -3.39
C MET A 234 14.27 -2.04 -2.78
N LEU A 235 13.61 -2.44 -1.67
CA LEU A 235 12.72 -1.57 -0.92
C LEU A 235 13.45 -0.30 -0.44
N LEU A 236 14.59 -0.49 0.24
CA LEU A 236 15.39 0.63 0.77
C LEU A 236 15.84 1.59 -0.33
N PHE A 237 16.26 1.06 -1.48
CA PHE A 237 16.65 1.88 -2.63
C PHE A 237 15.51 2.75 -3.15
N VAL A 238 14.32 2.17 -3.32
CA VAL A 238 13.16 2.92 -3.85
C VAL A 238 12.66 3.94 -2.84
N VAL A 239 12.62 3.57 -1.58
CA VAL A 239 12.27 4.51 -0.51
C VAL A 239 13.25 5.67 -0.51
N ALA A 240 14.56 5.42 -0.52
CA ALA A 240 15.59 6.47 -0.58
C ALA A 240 15.42 7.38 -1.83
N ALA A 241 15.16 6.80 -3.01
CA ALA A 241 14.93 7.58 -4.23
C ALA A 241 13.67 8.45 -4.14
N THR A 242 12.59 7.93 -3.54
CA THR A 242 11.34 8.69 -3.30
C THR A 242 11.58 9.86 -2.35
N ILE A 243 12.42 9.66 -1.33
CA ILE A 243 12.84 10.72 -0.39
C ILE A 243 13.55 11.85 -1.10
N LEU A 244 14.61 11.50 -1.81
CA LEU A 244 15.41 12.49 -2.50
C LEU A 244 14.54 13.33 -3.43
N LYS A 245 13.58 12.72 -4.11
CA LYS A 245 12.62 13.42 -4.96
C LYS A 245 11.70 14.37 -4.17
N LEU A 246 11.16 13.93 -3.02
CA LEU A 246 10.29 14.76 -2.18
C LEU A 246 11.05 15.93 -1.56
N LEU A 247 12.27 15.69 -1.05
CA LEU A 247 13.14 16.74 -0.51
C LEU A 247 13.55 17.75 -1.60
N TYR A 248 13.90 17.28 -2.79
CA TYR A 248 14.20 18.15 -3.91
C TYR A 248 12.99 19.02 -4.29
N GLY A 249 11.78 18.46 -4.32
CA GLY A 249 10.54 19.20 -4.59
C GLY A 249 10.24 20.28 -3.52
N LEU A 250 10.57 20.02 -2.24
CA LEU A 250 10.40 21.00 -1.16
C LEU A 250 11.44 22.12 -1.18
N ILE A 251 12.64 21.87 -1.72
CA ILE A 251 13.72 22.88 -1.80
C ILE A 251 13.58 23.70 -3.08
N ALA A 252 12.97 23.12 -4.14
CA ALA A 252 12.81 23.76 -5.44
C ALA A 252 11.50 24.56 -5.60
N SER A 253 10.59 24.51 -4.59
CA SER A 253 9.35 25.30 -4.47
C SER A 253 9.58 26.52 -3.59
#